data_7f3394cfb11013d542706d4013888b96
#
_entry.id   7f3394cfb11013d542706d4013888b96
#
_cell.length_a   1.000
_cell.length_b   1.000
_cell.length_c   1.000
_cell.angle_alpha   90.00
_cell.angle_beta   90.00
_cell.angle_gamma   90.00
#
_symmetry.space_group_name_H-M   'P 1'
#
loop_
_entity.id
_entity.type
_entity.pdbx_description
1 polymer ?
#
loop_
_entity_poly.entity_id
_entity_poly.type
_entity_poly.pdbx_seq_one_letter_code
_entity_poly.pdbx_strand_id
1 'polypeptide(L)'
;MHFDGSKMLAGLGAGVVLTSPTGDIVQYVLQILFTDSNNAAEYEALLHGLQMAVSLGIQRLEVRGDSNLAISQINGDFDAKDPKMAAYHNAILKMLARFEGLEFHHVARESNQAADILARIGAKRDPVPPNIFLERIFKPSVVWQGESGNTSPDPNILTQREALPTK
;
A
#
# COMPACT_ATOMS: atom_id res chain seq x y z
N MET A 1 10.10 0.53 -7.70
CA MET A 1 8.97 1.10 -6.94
C MET A 1 9.43 1.49 -5.56
N HIS A 2 9.09 2.67 -5.13
CA HIS A 2 9.27 3.09 -3.74
C HIS A 2 7.90 3.22 -3.10
N PHE A 3 7.78 2.83 -1.84
CA PHE A 3 6.53 2.95 -1.09
C PHE A 3 6.80 3.42 0.33
N ASP A 4 5.82 4.08 0.93
CA ASP A 4 5.89 4.52 2.32
C ASP A 4 4.48 4.71 2.88
N GLY A 5 4.36 4.57 4.20
CA GLY A 5 3.15 4.88 4.94
C GLY A 5 3.44 5.92 6.01
N SER A 6 2.44 6.73 6.32
CA SER A 6 2.59 7.79 7.31
C SER A 6 1.36 7.86 8.20
N LYS A 7 1.60 8.09 9.49
CA LYS A 7 0.54 8.34 10.47
C LYS A 7 0.77 9.71 11.10
N MET A 8 -0.23 10.57 10.97
CA MET A 8 -0.20 11.93 11.52
C MET A 8 -1.48 12.19 12.29
N LEU A 9 -1.57 13.35 12.93
CA LEU A 9 -2.77 13.69 13.70
C LEU A 9 -4.04 13.67 12.86
N ALA A 10 -3.95 14.11 11.61
CA ALA A 10 -5.11 14.13 10.72
C ALA A 10 -5.51 12.75 10.22
N GLY A 11 -4.60 11.78 10.23
CA GLY A 11 -4.91 10.42 9.80
C GLY A 11 -3.73 9.69 9.18
N LEU A 12 -4.06 8.66 8.42
CA LEU A 12 -3.09 7.81 7.74
C LEU A 12 -3.01 8.17 6.26
N GLY A 13 -1.82 7.98 5.71
CA GLY A 13 -1.59 8.15 4.29
C GLY A 13 -0.54 7.18 3.78
N ALA A 14 -0.50 7.02 2.48
CA ALA A 14 0.51 6.20 1.83
C ALA A 14 0.94 6.86 0.53
N GLY A 15 2.16 6.56 0.13
CA GLY A 15 2.74 7.07 -1.10
C GLY A 15 3.42 5.97 -1.88
N VAL A 16 3.27 6.03 -3.20
CA VAL A 16 3.90 5.08 -4.12
C VAL A 16 4.50 5.84 -5.28
N VAL A 17 5.74 5.51 -5.62
CA VAL A 17 6.43 6.05 -6.79
C VAL A 17 6.91 4.89 -7.65
N LEU A 18 6.45 4.85 -8.89
CA LEU A 18 6.93 3.89 -9.87
C LEU A 18 7.83 4.62 -10.86
N THR A 19 9.02 4.10 -11.07
CA THR A 19 9.99 4.68 -12.00
C THR A 19 10.39 3.63 -13.02
N SER A 20 10.24 3.97 -14.30
CA SER A 20 10.65 3.08 -15.38
C SER A 20 12.16 3.15 -15.60
N PRO A 21 12.76 2.16 -16.30
CA PRO A 21 14.17 2.24 -16.66
C PRO A 21 14.53 3.45 -17.51
N THR A 22 13.56 4.03 -18.21
CA THR A 22 13.76 5.21 -19.05
C THR A 22 13.51 6.52 -18.31
N GLY A 23 13.18 6.45 -17.02
CA GLY A 23 13.01 7.63 -16.17
C GLY A 23 11.60 8.17 -16.07
N ASP A 24 10.62 7.51 -16.67
CA ASP A 24 9.22 7.90 -16.49
C ASP A 24 8.76 7.61 -15.06
N ILE A 25 8.01 8.53 -14.49
CA ILE A 25 7.59 8.44 -13.09
C ILE A 25 6.07 8.51 -13.00
N VAL A 26 5.49 7.60 -12.22
CA VAL A 26 4.08 7.63 -11.84
C VAL A 26 4.03 7.75 -10.32
N GLN A 27 3.27 8.71 -9.83
CA GLN A 27 3.18 8.99 -8.40
C GLN A 27 1.75 8.87 -7.93
N TYR A 28 1.58 8.25 -6.75
CA TYR A 28 0.29 8.02 -6.13
C TYR A 28 0.28 8.48 -4.70
N VAL A 29 -0.82 9.12 -4.30
CA VAL A 29 -1.12 9.43 -2.91
C VAL A 29 -2.36 8.65 -2.50
N LEU A 30 -2.29 7.98 -1.37
CA LEU A 30 -3.43 7.31 -0.77
C LEU A 30 -3.82 8.07 0.49
N GLN A 31 -5.08 8.48 0.56
CA GLN A 31 -5.69 8.95 1.80
C GLN A 31 -6.38 7.76 2.44
N ILE A 32 -5.90 7.35 3.59
CA ILE A 32 -6.45 6.19 4.31
C ILE A 32 -7.43 6.73 5.33
N LEU A 33 -8.72 6.47 5.08
CA LEU A 33 -9.83 7.08 5.80
C LEU A 33 -10.39 6.15 6.88
N PHE A 34 -9.57 5.26 7.40
CA PHE A 34 -9.88 4.47 8.58
C PHE A 34 -8.74 4.61 9.57
N THR A 35 -9.03 4.31 10.84
CA THR A 35 -8.02 4.42 11.90
C THR A 35 -7.25 3.11 12.04
N ASP A 36 -5.93 3.19 12.01
CA ASP A 36 -5.08 2.03 12.19
C ASP A 36 -3.65 2.47 12.55
N SER A 37 -2.75 1.49 12.58
CA SER A 37 -1.34 1.72 12.89
C SER A 37 -0.57 2.22 11.67
N ASN A 38 0.63 2.73 11.93
CA ASN A 38 1.56 3.09 10.86
C ASN A 38 1.92 1.86 10.01
N ASN A 39 2.04 0.67 10.65
CA ASN A 39 2.32 -0.56 9.90
C ASN A 39 1.22 -0.88 8.88
N ALA A 40 -0.04 -0.66 9.25
CA ALA A 40 -1.13 -0.84 8.30
C ALA A 40 -0.99 0.08 7.09
N ALA A 41 -0.62 1.33 7.31
CA ALA A 41 -0.37 2.28 6.22
C ALA A 41 0.76 1.79 5.31
N GLU A 42 1.84 1.26 5.89
CA GLU A 42 2.95 0.70 5.12
C GLU A 42 2.50 -0.46 4.23
N TYR A 43 1.70 -1.38 4.78
CA TYR A 43 1.19 -2.51 4.02
C TYR A 43 0.18 -2.08 2.95
N GLU A 44 -0.65 -1.09 3.25
CA GLU A 44 -1.57 -0.56 2.24
C GLU A 44 -0.78 0.06 1.08
N ALA A 45 0.28 0.80 1.39
CA ALA A 45 1.13 1.37 0.36
C ALA A 45 1.73 0.28 -0.54
N LEU A 46 2.30 -0.74 0.08
CA LEU A 46 2.93 -1.84 -0.66
C LEU A 46 1.92 -2.58 -1.52
N LEU A 47 0.78 -2.96 -0.95
CA LEU A 47 -0.24 -3.71 -1.66
C LEU A 47 -0.80 -2.92 -2.85
N HIS A 48 -1.15 -1.66 -2.64
CA HIS A 48 -1.64 -0.80 -3.71
C HIS A 48 -0.60 -0.58 -4.79
N GLY A 49 0.67 -0.40 -4.39
CA GLY A 49 1.76 -0.24 -5.34
C GLY A 49 1.92 -1.47 -6.23
N LEU A 50 1.83 -2.66 -5.66
CA LEU A 50 1.92 -3.91 -6.42
C LEU A 50 0.73 -4.06 -7.37
N GLN A 51 -0.48 -3.78 -6.90
CA GLN A 51 -1.68 -3.84 -7.74
C GLN A 51 -1.59 -2.87 -8.92
N MET A 52 -1.05 -1.70 -8.66
CA MET A 52 -0.86 -0.68 -9.66
C MET A 52 0.17 -1.11 -10.72
N ALA A 53 1.26 -1.70 -10.28
CA ALA A 53 2.29 -2.21 -11.18
C ALA A 53 1.71 -3.30 -12.09
N VAL A 54 0.89 -4.20 -11.55
CA VAL A 54 0.21 -5.22 -12.34
C VAL A 54 -0.71 -4.56 -13.37
N SER A 55 -1.47 -3.56 -12.97
CA SER A 55 -2.39 -2.84 -13.87
C SER A 55 -1.66 -2.16 -15.02
N LEU A 56 -0.43 -1.73 -14.80
CA LEU A 56 0.41 -1.10 -15.82
C LEU A 56 1.14 -2.10 -16.70
N GLY A 57 0.97 -3.40 -16.46
CA GLY A 57 1.64 -4.44 -17.23
C GLY A 57 3.09 -4.65 -16.88
N ILE A 58 3.53 -4.17 -15.73
CA ILE A 58 4.92 -4.34 -15.29
C ILE A 58 5.14 -5.80 -14.87
N GLN A 59 6.13 -6.44 -15.48
CA GLN A 59 6.44 -7.84 -15.23
C GLN A 59 7.62 -8.04 -14.29
N ARG A 60 8.55 -7.08 -14.27
CA ARG A 60 9.73 -7.11 -13.40
C ARG A 60 9.79 -5.85 -12.58
N LEU A 61 9.92 -6.01 -11.27
CA LEU A 61 9.82 -4.88 -10.37
C LEU A 61 10.81 -5.03 -9.21
N GLU A 62 11.52 -3.95 -8.91
CA GLU A 62 12.26 -3.83 -7.66
C GLU A 62 11.45 -2.94 -6.73
N VAL A 63 11.19 -3.44 -5.53
CA VAL A 63 10.39 -2.74 -4.52
C VAL A 63 11.33 -2.25 -3.42
N ARG A 64 11.26 -0.98 -3.11
CA ARG A 64 12.10 -0.34 -2.09
C ARG A 64 11.23 0.38 -1.08
N GLY A 65 11.53 0.16 0.19
CA GLY A 65 10.84 0.83 1.28
C GLY A 65 11.74 0.95 2.50
N ASP A 66 11.42 1.89 3.37
CA ASP A 66 12.18 2.07 4.60
C ASP A 66 11.54 1.39 5.81
N SER A 67 10.45 0.66 5.61
CA SER A 67 9.84 -0.16 6.65
C SER A 67 10.57 -1.49 6.75
N ASN A 68 11.46 -1.57 7.74
CA ASN A 68 12.19 -2.81 7.98
C ASN A 68 11.26 -3.96 8.30
N LEU A 69 10.18 -3.69 9.04
CA LEU A 69 9.20 -4.71 9.38
C LEU A 69 8.52 -5.31 8.16
N ALA A 70 8.00 -4.46 7.26
CA ALA A 70 7.31 -4.95 6.07
C ALA A 70 8.25 -5.72 5.16
N ILE A 71 9.44 -5.19 4.90
CA ILE A 71 10.40 -5.83 3.99
C ILE A 71 10.92 -7.15 4.56
N SER A 72 11.27 -7.21 5.84
CA SER A 72 11.76 -8.46 6.42
C SER A 72 10.69 -9.53 6.48
N GLN A 73 9.45 -9.16 6.76
CA GLN A 73 8.35 -10.12 6.76
C GLN A 73 8.11 -10.73 5.38
N ILE A 74 8.18 -9.90 4.33
CA ILE A 74 8.02 -10.40 2.96
C ILE A 74 9.20 -11.31 2.57
N ASN A 75 10.40 -10.99 3.03
CA ASN A 75 11.60 -11.78 2.74
C ASN A 75 11.73 -13.06 3.57
N GLY A 76 10.77 -13.36 4.44
CA GLY A 76 10.72 -14.65 5.10
C GLY A 76 10.70 -14.66 6.62
N ASP A 77 10.85 -13.50 7.25
CA ASP A 77 10.89 -13.40 8.72
C ASP A 77 9.50 -13.13 9.33
N PHE A 78 8.46 -13.60 8.64
CA PHE A 78 7.11 -13.29 9.04
C PHE A 78 6.69 -14.05 10.31
N ASP A 79 6.14 -13.31 11.26
CA ASP A 79 5.52 -13.85 12.46
C ASP A 79 4.00 -13.67 12.34
N ALA A 80 3.29 -14.79 12.33
CA ALA A 80 1.84 -14.83 12.06
C ALA A 80 0.96 -14.52 13.27
N LYS A 81 1.49 -13.89 14.32
CA LYS A 81 0.72 -13.65 15.55
C LYS A 81 -0.43 -12.68 15.40
N ASP A 82 -0.27 -11.68 14.55
CA ASP A 82 -1.31 -10.66 14.31
C ASP A 82 -2.12 -11.07 13.09
N PRO A 83 -3.43 -11.38 13.25
CA PRO A 83 -4.26 -11.81 12.11
C PRO A 83 -4.35 -10.79 11.00
N LYS A 84 -4.36 -9.49 11.31
CA LYS A 84 -4.42 -8.45 10.31
C LYS A 84 -3.12 -8.40 9.50
N MET A 85 -1.99 -8.47 10.16
CA MET A 85 -0.69 -8.49 9.47
C MET A 85 -0.56 -9.76 8.63
N ALA A 86 -1.07 -10.90 9.12
CA ALA A 86 -1.11 -12.12 8.33
C ALA A 86 -1.94 -11.96 7.07
N ALA A 87 -3.07 -11.26 7.15
CA ALA A 87 -3.93 -11.02 6.00
C ALA A 87 -3.21 -10.15 4.95
N TYR A 88 -2.51 -9.11 5.38
CA TYR A 88 -1.70 -8.30 4.46
C TYR A 88 -0.59 -9.13 3.82
N HIS A 89 0.10 -9.91 4.63
CA HIS A 89 1.18 -10.76 4.12
C HIS A 89 0.67 -11.73 3.06
N ASN A 90 -0.46 -12.39 3.32
CA ASN A 90 -1.07 -13.32 2.36
C ASN A 90 -1.51 -12.63 1.08
N ALA A 91 -2.07 -11.43 1.18
CA ALA A 91 -2.48 -10.66 0.01
C ALA A 91 -1.26 -10.30 -0.85
N ILE A 92 -0.16 -9.91 -0.23
CA ILE A 92 1.07 -9.60 -0.93
C ILE A 92 1.65 -10.84 -1.58
N LEU A 93 1.68 -11.98 -0.88
CA LEU A 93 2.18 -13.24 -1.45
C LEU A 93 1.40 -13.64 -2.71
N LYS A 94 0.09 -13.41 -2.72
CA LYS A 94 -0.72 -13.68 -3.91
C LYS A 94 -0.33 -12.79 -5.08
N MET A 95 0.09 -11.57 -4.79
CA MET A 95 0.53 -10.64 -5.84
C MET A 95 1.85 -11.07 -6.46
N LEU A 96 2.72 -11.77 -5.70
CA LEU A 96 4.03 -12.19 -6.20
C LEU A 96 3.91 -13.06 -7.46
N ALA A 97 2.87 -13.88 -7.54
CA ALA A 97 2.65 -14.76 -8.67
C ALA A 97 2.33 -14.00 -9.96
N ARG A 98 2.00 -12.71 -9.87
CA ARG A 98 1.66 -11.87 -11.02
C ARG A 98 2.89 -11.27 -11.70
N PHE A 99 4.07 -11.43 -11.12
CA PHE A 99 5.31 -10.87 -11.64
C PHE A 99 6.25 -11.98 -12.10
N GLU A 100 7.01 -11.71 -13.15
CA GLU A 100 8.09 -12.61 -13.58
C GLU A 100 9.32 -12.46 -12.73
N GLY A 101 9.58 -11.26 -12.24
CA GLY A 101 10.68 -10.99 -11.34
C GLY A 101 10.28 -9.92 -10.34
N LEU A 102 10.49 -10.21 -9.07
CA LEU A 102 10.11 -9.29 -7.99
C LEU A 102 11.14 -9.39 -6.87
N GLU A 103 11.71 -8.25 -6.50
CA GLU A 103 12.69 -8.15 -5.41
C GLU A 103 12.25 -7.08 -4.43
N PHE A 104 12.47 -7.36 -3.15
CA PHE A 104 12.17 -6.42 -2.08
C PHE A 104 13.47 -6.00 -1.39
N HIS A 105 13.68 -4.70 -1.28
CA HIS A 105 14.88 -4.13 -0.69
C HIS A 105 14.53 -3.11 0.38
N HIS A 106 15.14 -3.25 1.55
CA HIS A 106 15.08 -2.21 2.57
C HIS A 106 16.06 -1.10 2.18
N VAL A 107 15.59 0.14 2.23
CA VAL A 107 16.42 1.31 1.97
C VAL A 107 16.36 2.26 3.16
N ALA A 108 17.38 3.10 3.28
CA ALA A 108 17.38 4.15 4.29
C ALA A 108 16.30 5.18 3.99
N ARG A 109 15.83 5.85 5.04
CA ARG A 109 14.77 6.87 4.90
C ARG A 109 15.18 7.95 3.90
N GLU A 110 16.45 8.35 3.90
CA GLU A 110 16.97 9.36 2.99
C GLU A 110 16.82 8.95 1.52
N SER A 111 16.81 7.65 1.25
CA SER A 111 16.65 7.12 -0.11
C SER A 111 15.19 6.86 -0.48
N ASN A 112 14.25 7.19 0.41
CA ASN A 112 12.82 6.97 0.21
C ASN A 112 12.00 8.25 0.33
N GLN A 113 12.63 9.39 0.14
CA GLN A 113 11.99 10.69 0.40
C GLN A 113 10.79 10.98 -0.49
N ALA A 114 10.84 10.58 -1.75
CA ALA A 114 9.74 10.85 -2.67
C ALA A 114 8.45 10.15 -2.20
N ALA A 115 8.54 8.89 -1.80
CA ALA A 115 7.39 8.16 -1.27
C ALA A 115 6.95 8.73 0.08
N ASP A 116 7.89 9.12 0.93
CA ASP A 116 7.59 9.72 2.23
C ASP A 116 6.79 11.02 2.08
N ILE A 117 7.19 11.88 1.15
CA ILE A 117 6.46 13.13 0.88
C ILE A 117 5.02 12.84 0.47
N LEU A 118 4.82 11.89 -0.43
CA LEU A 118 3.48 11.52 -0.89
C LEU A 118 2.65 10.94 0.25
N ALA A 119 3.24 10.10 1.08
CA ALA A 119 2.56 9.51 2.22
C ALA A 119 2.10 10.59 3.21
N ARG A 120 2.93 11.59 3.46
CA ARG A 120 2.58 12.69 4.34
C ARG A 120 1.48 13.57 3.77
N ILE A 121 1.50 13.84 2.47
CA ILE A 121 0.42 14.56 1.80
C ILE A 121 -0.91 13.85 2.05
N GLY A 122 -0.93 12.53 1.87
CA GLY A 122 -2.12 11.74 2.13
C GLY A 122 -2.56 11.78 3.58
N ALA A 123 -1.62 11.61 4.51
CA ALA A 123 -1.91 11.59 5.94
C ALA A 123 -2.42 12.93 6.44
N LYS A 124 -1.91 14.03 5.92
CA LYS A 124 -2.33 15.39 6.29
C LYS A 124 -3.60 15.82 5.59
N ARG A 125 -4.05 15.11 4.59
CA ARG A 125 -5.19 15.50 3.74
C ARG A 125 -4.90 16.79 2.96
N ASP A 126 -3.63 17.03 2.63
CA ASP A 126 -3.23 18.19 1.85
C ASP A 126 -3.71 18.08 0.39
N PRO A 127 -3.88 19.19 -0.30
CA PRO A 127 -4.17 19.16 -1.73
C PRO A 127 -3.08 18.43 -2.51
N VAL A 128 -3.49 17.64 -3.49
CA VAL A 128 -2.58 16.83 -4.29
C VAL A 128 -2.34 17.55 -5.62
N PRO A 129 -1.07 17.72 -6.05
CA PRO A 129 -0.79 18.31 -7.35
C PRO A 129 -1.47 17.58 -8.50
N PRO A 130 -1.81 18.26 -9.60
CA PRO A 130 -2.66 17.69 -10.65
C PRO A 130 -2.03 16.52 -11.41
N ASN A 131 -0.73 16.37 -11.38
CA ASN A 131 -0.04 15.26 -12.06
C ASN A 131 0.20 14.06 -11.16
N ILE A 132 -0.37 14.03 -9.97
CA ILE A 132 -0.24 12.95 -9.02
C ILE A 132 -1.61 12.32 -8.83
N PHE A 133 -1.67 10.99 -8.90
CA PHE A 133 -2.92 10.27 -8.70
C PHE A 133 -3.28 10.25 -7.22
N LEU A 134 -4.56 10.41 -6.92
CA LEU A 134 -5.09 10.35 -5.56
C LEU A 134 -6.16 9.28 -5.49
N GLU A 135 -6.05 8.42 -4.48
CA GLU A 135 -7.09 7.46 -4.16
C GLU A 135 -7.45 7.56 -2.69
N ARG A 136 -8.73 7.42 -2.38
CA ARG A 136 -9.25 7.39 -1.01
C ARG A 136 -9.66 5.99 -0.66
N ILE A 137 -9.21 5.52 0.50
CA ILE A 137 -9.44 4.15 0.95
C ILE A 137 -10.23 4.20 2.24
N PHE A 138 -11.45 3.66 2.19
CA PHE A 138 -12.40 3.79 3.30
C PHE A 138 -12.33 2.62 4.26
N LYS A 139 -11.74 1.51 3.87
CA LYS A 139 -11.54 0.32 4.70
C LYS A 139 -10.26 -0.40 4.31
N PRO A 140 -9.73 -1.23 5.23
CA PRO A 140 -8.56 -2.03 4.89
C PRO A 140 -8.77 -2.84 3.62
N SER A 141 -7.70 -2.98 2.85
CA SER A 141 -7.71 -3.72 1.59
C SER A 141 -7.71 -5.23 1.80
N VAL A 142 -7.67 -5.67 3.05
CA VAL A 142 -7.68 -7.09 3.41
C VAL A 142 -8.75 -7.35 4.46
N VAL A 143 -9.18 -8.60 4.54
CA VAL A 143 -10.14 -9.06 5.54
C VAL A 143 -9.44 -10.10 6.39
N TRP A 144 -9.65 -10.06 7.72
CA TRP A 144 -9.09 -11.02 8.64
C TRP A 144 -10.16 -11.52 9.60
N GLN A 145 -9.95 -12.70 10.13
CA GLN A 145 -10.82 -13.28 11.14
C GLN A 145 -10.38 -12.82 12.53
N GLY A 146 -11.31 -12.75 13.46
CA GLY A 146 -11.02 -12.33 14.81
C GLY A 146 -11.29 -10.87 15.07
N GLU A 147 -11.62 -10.12 14.05
CA GLU A 147 -12.22 -8.84 14.28
C GLU A 147 -13.62 -9.08 14.82
N SER A 148 -13.90 -8.50 15.95
CA SER A 148 -15.09 -8.76 16.71
C SER A 148 -16.31 -8.99 15.84
N GLY A 149 -16.81 -10.13 15.87
CA GLY A 149 -18.10 -10.69 15.53
C GLY A 149 -19.03 -10.03 14.55
N ASN A 150 -18.76 -8.90 14.06
CA ASN A 150 -19.67 -8.16 13.19
C ASN A 150 -19.18 -8.13 11.76
N THR A 151 -18.52 -9.14 11.39
CA THR A 151 -17.71 -9.06 10.19
C THR A 151 -18.19 -9.89 9.03
N SER A 152 -19.44 -10.35 9.04
CA SER A 152 -19.96 -10.84 7.78
C SER A 152 -19.88 -9.69 6.80
N PRO A 153 -19.13 -9.82 5.71
CA PRO A 153 -19.04 -8.74 4.77
C PRO A 153 -20.44 -8.44 4.24
N ASP A 154 -20.86 -7.22 4.44
CA ASP A 154 -22.10 -6.77 3.85
C ASP A 154 -21.92 -6.78 2.32
N PRO A 155 -22.74 -7.53 1.58
CA PRO A 155 -22.64 -7.55 0.13
C PRO A 155 -22.73 -6.16 -0.48
N ASN A 156 -23.44 -5.25 0.16
CA ASN A 156 -23.57 -3.88 -0.33
C ASN A 156 -22.25 -3.12 -0.28
N ILE A 157 -21.42 -3.43 0.71
CA ILE A 157 -20.12 -2.80 0.83
C ILE A 157 -19.20 -3.25 -0.31
N LEU A 158 -19.24 -4.52 -0.64
CA LEU A 158 -18.46 -5.04 -1.76
C LEU A 158 -18.91 -4.42 -3.08
N THR A 159 -20.19 -4.28 -3.26
CA THR A 159 -20.75 -3.65 -4.46
C THR A 159 -20.30 -2.19 -4.57
N GLN A 160 -20.30 -1.48 -3.47
CA GLN A 160 -19.83 -0.10 -3.45
C GLN A 160 -18.36 0.01 -3.82
N ARG A 161 -17.54 -0.93 -3.35
CA ARG A 161 -16.13 -0.94 -3.71
C ARG A 161 -15.93 -1.17 -5.20
N GLU A 162 -16.71 -2.05 -5.77
CA GLU A 162 -16.62 -2.32 -7.21
C GLU A 162 -17.05 -1.12 -8.04
N ALA A 163 -18.00 -0.35 -7.55
CA ALA A 163 -18.48 0.82 -8.25
C ALA A 163 -17.48 1.98 -8.23
N LEU A 164 -16.69 2.10 -7.17
CA LEU A 164 -15.76 3.23 -7.01
C LEU A 164 -14.69 3.34 -8.09
N PRO A 165 -14.09 2.24 -8.56
CA PRO A 165 -13.03 2.33 -9.57
C PRO A 165 -13.48 2.76 -10.94
N THR A 166 -14.75 2.83 -11.19
CA THR A 166 -15.28 3.15 -12.52
C THR A 166 -15.25 4.64 -12.85
N LYS A 167 -14.78 5.43 -11.95
CA LYS A 167 -14.77 6.89 -12.13
C LYS A 167 -13.61 7.39 -12.94
#